data_1dd0a3b437ea39a3bcffd404b8c73112
#
_entry.id   1dd0a3b437ea39a3bcffd404b8c73112
#
_cell.length_a   1.000
_cell.length_b   1.000
_cell.length_c   1.000
_cell.angle_alpha   90.00
_cell.angle_beta   90.00
_cell.angle_gamma   90.00
#
_symmetry.space_group_name_H-M   'P 1'
#
loop_
_entity.id
_entity.type
_entity.pdbx_description
1 polymer ?
#
loop_
_entity_poly.entity_id
_entity_poly.type
_entity_poly.pdbx_seq_one_letter_code
_entity_poly.pdbx_strand_id
1 'polypeptide(L)'
;MNRKEITLFLSHTLERTKLNVFGKHYAKEVSIDPWTSKAKRVDYMQFSPVDQMSISGVEKGIFTCYEIKSCKEDVYSGNGLNFYGEKNYIVTTMECYKDLLPDLQNGKFDEHLHQCNQESSKYWGIMVAVPHMKEPKDEFQNPTPIDDTNVMGWELKVVKPCRMGLRKRSMTELLFCMLRSGR
;
A
#
# COMPACT_ATOMS: atom_id res chain seq x y z
N MET A 1 17.63 -2.76 -12.00
CA MET A 1 17.52 -1.86 -10.81
C MET A 1 17.70 -2.67 -9.53
N ASN A 2 18.31 -2.07 -8.48
CA ASN A 2 18.40 -2.71 -7.16
C ASN A 2 17.10 -2.50 -6.34
N ARG A 3 16.95 -3.23 -5.22
CA ARG A 3 15.74 -3.16 -4.38
C ARG A 3 15.39 -1.74 -3.91
N LYS A 4 16.40 -0.94 -3.56
CA LYS A 4 16.22 0.43 -3.07
C LYS A 4 15.70 1.35 -4.17
N GLU A 5 16.20 1.20 -5.39
CA GLU A 5 15.74 1.94 -6.57
C GLU A 5 14.29 1.58 -6.92
N ILE A 6 13.93 0.30 -6.87
CA ILE A 6 12.56 -0.17 -7.09
C ILE A 6 11.61 0.41 -6.03
N THR A 7 12.00 0.37 -4.75
CA THR A 7 11.20 0.97 -3.67
C THR A 7 10.98 2.45 -3.89
N LEU A 8 12.02 3.20 -4.28
CA LEU A 8 11.93 4.64 -4.55
C LEU A 8 11.01 4.93 -5.75
N PHE A 9 11.14 4.17 -6.83
CA PHE A 9 10.27 4.26 -8.00
C PHE A 9 8.79 4.03 -7.65
N LEU A 10 8.48 2.96 -6.90
CA LEU A 10 7.12 2.65 -6.47
C LEU A 10 6.55 3.75 -5.55
N SER A 11 7.38 4.26 -4.63
CA SER A 11 7.01 5.36 -3.73
C SER A 11 6.63 6.62 -4.52
N HIS A 12 7.47 7.05 -5.46
CA HIS A 12 7.21 8.22 -6.31
C HIS A 12 5.95 8.02 -7.17
N THR A 13 5.77 6.81 -7.71
CA THR A 13 4.58 6.50 -8.51
C THR A 13 3.31 6.54 -7.66
N LEU A 14 3.35 6.00 -6.44
CA LEU A 14 2.24 6.05 -5.48
C LEU A 14 1.89 7.50 -5.11
N GLU A 15 2.89 8.28 -4.73
CA GLU A 15 2.68 9.69 -4.36
C GLU A 15 2.03 10.48 -5.49
N ARG A 16 2.57 10.36 -6.69
CA ARG A 16 2.07 11.09 -7.85
C ARG A 16 0.67 10.67 -8.29
N THR A 17 0.36 9.37 -8.25
CA THR A 17 -0.87 8.85 -8.88
C THR A 17 -2.02 8.63 -7.90
N LYS A 18 -1.76 8.48 -6.60
CA LYS A 18 -2.77 8.12 -5.60
C LYS A 18 -2.82 9.03 -4.38
N LEU A 19 -1.68 9.58 -3.95
CA LEU A 19 -1.61 10.31 -2.69
C LEU A 19 -1.81 11.81 -2.86
N ASN A 20 -1.18 12.42 -3.86
CA ASN A 20 -1.31 13.86 -4.16
C ASN A 20 -2.66 14.17 -4.84
N VAL A 21 -3.75 13.90 -4.12
CA VAL A 21 -5.12 14.15 -4.58
C VAL A 21 -5.76 15.20 -3.69
N PHE A 22 -6.37 16.20 -4.30
CA PHE A 22 -7.08 17.25 -3.56
C PHE A 22 -8.11 16.65 -2.60
N GLY A 23 -8.16 17.20 -1.39
CA GLY A 23 -9.09 16.74 -0.35
C GLY A 23 -8.66 15.48 0.40
N LYS A 24 -7.49 14.93 0.12
CA LYS A 24 -6.91 13.80 0.86
C LYS A 24 -5.62 14.22 1.55
N HIS A 25 -5.31 13.56 2.65
CA HIS A 25 -4.11 13.81 3.43
C HIS A 25 -3.34 12.52 3.58
N TYR A 26 -2.01 12.55 3.53
CA TYR A 26 -1.20 11.37 3.76
C TYR A 26 0.04 11.67 4.60
N ALA A 27 0.56 10.63 5.22
CA ALA A 27 1.84 10.63 5.90
C ALA A 27 2.64 9.39 5.51
N LYS A 28 3.97 9.52 5.56
CA LYS A 28 4.94 8.45 5.29
C LYS A 28 5.46 7.89 6.61
N GLU A 29 5.90 6.62 6.59
CA GLU A 29 6.60 5.99 7.71
C GLU A 29 5.81 6.11 9.03
N VAL A 30 4.48 5.89 8.96
CA VAL A 30 3.58 6.11 10.09
C VAL A 30 3.81 5.07 11.16
N SER A 31 4.37 5.50 12.28
CA SER A 31 4.64 4.64 13.44
C SER A 31 3.40 4.50 14.32
N ILE A 32 2.99 3.26 14.54
CA ILE A 32 1.93 2.86 15.46
C ILE A 32 2.58 2.24 16.69
N ASP A 33 2.09 2.59 17.88
CA ASP A 33 2.60 2.14 19.17
C ASP A 33 4.13 2.29 19.31
N PRO A 34 4.73 3.45 18.91
CA PRO A 34 6.17 3.65 19.02
C PRO A 34 6.60 3.53 20.49
N TRP A 35 7.83 3.16 20.70
CA TRP A 35 8.43 2.97 22.03
C TRP A 35 7.88 1.77 22.83
N THR A 36 7.11 0.89 22.18
CA THR A 36 6.63 -0.36 22.76
C THR A 36 7.22 -1.57 22.02
N SER A 37 7.14 -2.75 22.65
CA SER A 37 7.49 -4.01 21.98
C SER A 37 6.54 -4.37 20.81
N LYS A 38 5.43 -3.67 20.70
CA LYS A 38 4.42 -3.84 19.63
C LYS A 38 4.54 -2.79 18.52
N ALA A 39 5.61 -1.99 18.53
CA ALA A 39 5.82 -0.95 17.55
C ALA A 39 5.72 -1.52 16.13
N LYS A 40 4.91 -0.88 15.30
CA LYS A 40 4.71 -1.19 13.88
C LYS A 40 4.86 0.09 13.07
N ARG A 41 5.18 -0.06 11.79
CA ARG A 41 5.32 1.06 10.87
C ARG A 41 4.58 0.74 9.58
N VAL A 42 3.80 1.70 9.11
CA VAL A 42 3.10 1.66 7.83
C VAL A 42 3.84 2.59 6.87
N ASP A 43 4.20 2.10 5.68
CA ASP A 43 5.00 2.90 4.74
C ASP A 43 4.26 4.18 4.33
N TYR A 44 2.97 4.06 3.99
CA TYR A 44 2.11 5.22 3.69
C TYR A 44 0.71 5.02 4.27
N MET A 45 0.20 6.06 4.90
CA MET A 45 -1.19 6.10 5.37
C MET A 45 -1.87 7.34 4.80
N GLN A 46 -2.98 7.15 4.11
CA GLN A 46 -3.80 8.22 3.54
C GLN A 46 -5.14 8.29 4.25
N PHE A 47 -5.53 9.48 4.65
CA PHE A 47 -6.86 9.79 5.17
C PHE A 47 -7.69 10.48 4.10
N SER A 48 -8.89 9.96 3.85
CA SER A 48 -9.85 10.49 2.88
C SER A 48 -11.15 10.83 3.61
N PRO A 49 -11.37 12.09 4.02
CA PRO A 49 -12.66 12.52 4.59
C PRO A 49 -13.77 12.40 3.54
N VAL A 50 -15.01 12.24 3.96
CA VAL A 50 -16.17 12.29 3.06
C VAL A 50 -16.35 13.72 2.55
N ASP A 51 -16.22 14.70 3.44
CA ASP A 51 -16.06 16.13 3.12
C ASP A 51 -15.17 16.79 4.18
N GLN A 52 -14.59 17.94 3.85
CA GLN A 52 -13.68 18.68 4.73
C GLN A 52 -14.39 19.83 5.46
N MET A 53 -15.66 20.07 5.16
CA MET A 53 -16.42 21.24 5.64
C MET A 53 -17.19 20.94 6.92
N SER A 54 -17.39 19.67 7.26
CA SER A 54 -18.15 19.27 8.43
C SER A 54 -17.39 18.27 9.31
N ILE A 55 -17.61 18.36 10.63
CA ILE A 55 -17.07 17.39 11.59
C ILE A 55 -17.54 15.98 11.22
N SER A 56 -18.82 15.82 10.90
CA SER A 56 -19.39 14.52 10.48
C SER A 56 -18.76 13.97 9.20
N GLY A 57 -18.39 14.82 8.25
CA GLY A 57 -17.68 14.42 7.03
C GLY A 57 -16.27 13.92 7.31
N VAL A 58 -15.58 14.56 8.25
CA VAL A 58 -14.27 14.10 8.73
C VAL A 58 -14.39 12.76 9.47
N GLU A 59 -15.33 12.64 10.42
CA GLU A 59 -15.53 11.42 11.23
C GLU A 59 -15.92 10.20 10.39
N LYS A 60 -16.58 10.40 9.24
CA LYS A 60 -16.92 9.34 8.28
C LYS A 60 -15.80 9.04 7.29
N GLY A 61 -14.67 9.73 7.39
CA GLY A 61 -13.49 9.50 6.56
C GLY A 61 -12.89 8.11 6.75
N ILE A 62 -12.17 7.65 5.75
CA ILE A 62 -11.52 6.35 5.72
C ILE A 62 -9.99 6.48 5.63
N PHE A 63 -9.29 5.51 6.22
CA PHE A 63 -7.85 5.34 6.06
C PHE A 63 -7.56 4.28 5.02
N THR A 64 -6.61 4.59 4.15
CA THR A 64 -6.01 3.62 3.24
C THR A 64 -4.53 3.50 3.57
N CYS A 65 -4.08 2.29 3.91
CA CYS A 65 -2.68 1.98 4.14
C CYS A 65 -2.06 1.37 2.88
N TYR A 66 -0.81 1.72 2.62
CA TYR A 66 -0.03 1.18 1.50
C TYR A 66 1.32 0.68 2.04
N GLU A 67 1.69 -0.53 1.62
CA GLU A 67 2.96 -1.17 1.91
C GLU A 67 3.72 -1.40 0.61
N ILE A 68 4.92 -0.84 0.49
CA ILE A 68 5.76 -0.95 -0.70
C ILE A 68 6.57 -2.24 -0.62
N LYS A 69 6.49 -3.06 -1.66
CA LYS A 69 7.22 -4.31 -1.77
C LYS A 69 7.94 -4.41 -3.10
N SER A 70 9.26 -4.44 -3.05
CA SER A 70 10.12 -4.42 -4.24
C SER A 70 10.30 -5.76 -4.91
N CYS A 71 10.17 -6.86 -4.17
CA CYS A 71 10.32 -8.23 -4.65
C CYS A 71 9.64 -9.22 -3.71
N LYS A 72 9.56 -10.50 -4.11
CA LYS A 72 8.91 -11.56 -3.33
C LYS A 72 9.56 -11.77 -1.97
N GLU A 73 10.89 -11.73 -1.87
CA GLU A 73 11.63 -11.87 -0.61
C GLU A 73 11.30 -10.74 0.37
N ASP A 74 11.06 -9.55 -0.15
CA ASP A 74 10.64 -8.40 0.65
C ASP A 74 9.24 -8.59 1.24
N VAL A 75 8.34 -9.20 0.49
CA VAL A 75 7.00 -9.56 0.98
C VAL A 75 7.11 -10.53 2.16
N TYR A 76 7.98 -11.54 2.05
CA TYR A 76 8.16 -12.58 3.07
C TYR A 76 9.15 -12.22 4.19
N SER A 77 9.69 -11.01 4.20
CA SER A 77 10.66 -10.57 5.21
C SER A 77 10.10 -10.48 6.64
N GLY A 78 8.79 -10.56 6.80
CA GLY A 78 8.09 -10.36 8.09
C GLY A 78 7.97 -8.88 8.50
N ASN A 79 8.52 -7.96 7.71
CA ASN A 79 8.42 -6.52 7.94
C ASN A 79 7.30 -5.92 7.08
N GLY A 80 6.57 -4.98 7.65
CA GLY A 80 5.41 -4.36 6.99
C GLY A 80 4.19 -5.28 6.97
N LEU A 81 3.31 -5.11 5.98
CA LEU A 81 2.01 -5.77 5.90
C LEU A 81 1.10 -5.43 7.10
N ASN A 82 1.29 -4.21 7.62
CA ASN A 82 0.57 -3.68 8.78
C ASN A 82 -0.71 -2.99 8.33
N PHE A 83 -1.77 -3.75 8.22
CA PHE A 83 -3.04 -3.31 7.66
C PHE A 83 -3.95 -2.69 8.71
N TYR A 84 -3.76 -1.40 8.99
CA TYR A 84 -4.52 -0.64 10.00
C TYR A 84 -5.75 0.09 9.46
N GLY A 85 -5.79 0.37 8.16
CA GLY A 85 -6.87 1.11 7.51
C GLY A 85 -8.09 0.26 7.18
N GLU A 86 -9.18 0.93 6.80
CA GLU A 86 -10.34 0.28 6.19
C GLU A 86 -10.00 -0.31 4.83
N LYS A 87 -9.03 0.28 4.12
CA LYS A 87 -8.43 -0.26 2.90
C LYS A 87 -6.94 -0.42 3.06
N ASN A 88 -6.40 -1.51 2.52
CA ASN A 88 -4.98 -1.80 2.64
C ASN A 88 -4.46 -2.36 1.31
N TYR A 89 -3.38 -1.83 0.81
CA TYR A 89 -2.81 -2.23 -0.46
C TYR A 89 -1.32 -2.55 -0.34
N ILE A 90 -0.92 -3.63 -0.96
CA ILE A 90 0.47 -3.90 -1.31
C ILE A 90 0.71 -3.23 -2.65
N VAL A 91 1.75 -2.40 -2.72
CA VAL A 91 2.18 -1.71 -3.95
C VAL A 91 3.48 -2.35 -4.42
N THR A 92 3.47 -2.87 -5.63
CA THR A 92 4.61 -3.64 -6.14
C THR A 92 4.78 -3.51 -7.66
N THR A 93 5.78 -4.18 -8.21
CA THR A 93 5.99 -4.28 -9.65
C THR A 93 5.19 -5.43 -10.25
N MET A 94 5.01 -5.44 -11.57
CA MET A 94 4.36 -6.56 -12.25
C MET A 94 5.16 -7.86 -12.11
N GLU A 95 6.49 -7.77 -12.14
CA GLU A 95 7.37 -8.94 -11.94
C GLU A 95 7.16 -9.57 -10.56
N CYS A 96 7.24 -8.74 -9.50
CA CYS A 96 6.99 -9.22 -8.14
C CYS A 96 5.58 -9.82 -7.99
N TYR A 97 4.56 -9.21 -8.60
CA TYR A 97 3.21 -9.75 -8.60
C TYR A 97 3.14 -11.13 -9.28
N LYS A 98 3.82 -11.31 -10.42
CA LYS A 98 3.91 -12.63 -11.10
C LYS A 98 4.54 -13.68 -10.21
N ASP A 99 5.63 -13.32 -9.52
CA ASP A 99 6.32 -14.22 -8.58
C ASP A 99 5.48 -14.61 -7.36
N LEU A 100 4.57 -13.71 -6.95
CA LEU A 100 3.64 -13.95 -5.84
C LEU A 100 2.41 -14.76 -6.25
N LEU A 101 2.05 -14.75 -7.52
CA LEU A 101 0.77 -15.32 -7.98
C LEU A 101 0.58 -16.79 -7.61
N PRO A 102 1.57 -17.70 -7.71
CA PRO A 102 1.43 -19.08 -7.22
C PRO A 102 1.10 -19.16 -5.74
N ASP A 103 1.73 -18.31 -4.91
CA ASP A 103 1.53 -18.29 -3.46
C ASP A 103 0.15 -17.70 -3.08
N LEU A 104 -0.38 -16.78 -3.91
CA LEU A 104 -1.73 -16.24 -3.78
C LEU A 104 -2.79 -17.30 -4.11
N GLN A 105 -2.52 -18.16 -5.09
CA GLN A 105 -3.44 -19.19 -5.55
C GLN A 105 -3.49 -20.40 -4.61
N ASN A 106 -2.36 -20.78 -4.01
CA ASN A 106 -2.25 -21.95 -3.13
C ASN A 106 -2.50 -21.65 -1.64
N GLY A 107 -2.75 -20.36 -1.29
CA GLY A 107 -3.02 -19.94 0.09
C GLY A 107 -1.77 -19.67 0.96
N LYS A 108 -0.56 -19.92 0.47
CA LYS A 108 0.67 -19.71 1.22
C LYS A 108 0.86 -18.26 1.65
N PHE A 109 0.44 -17.32 0.81
CA PHE A 109 0.51 -15.90 1.16
C PHE A 109 -0.46 -15.54 2.29
N ASP A 110 -1.68 -16.09 2.30
CA ASP A 110 -2.65 -15.87 3.38
C ASP A 110 -2.15 -16.46 4.72
N GLU A 111 -1.49 -17.61 4.68
CA GLU A 111 -0.83 -18.20 5.86
C GLU A 111 0.27 -17.27 6.39
N HIS A 112 1.13 -16.77 5.50
CA HIS A 112 2.18 -15.80 5.87
C HIS A 112 1.60 -14.54 6.50
N LEU A 113 0.56 -13.95 5.91
CA LEU A 113 -0.13 -12.79 6.48
C LEU A 113 -0.68 -13.08 7.88
N HIS A 114 -1.24 -14.26 8.07
CA HIS A 114 -1.78 -14.67 9.37
C HIS A 114 -0.68 -14.80 10.43
N GLN A 115 0.49 -15.34 10.05
CA GLN A 115 1.64 -15.44 10.94
C GLN A 115 2.24 -14.07 11.31
N CYS A 116 2.40 -13.17 10.34
CA CYS A 116 2.97 -11.85 10.56
C CYS A 116 2.03 -10.91 11.32
N ASN A 117 0.74 -11.10 11.17
CA ASN A 117 -0.26 -10.19 11.69
C ASN A 117 -1.54 -10.95 12.04
N GLN A 118 -1.60 -11.53 13.23
CA GLN A 118 -2.74 -12.31 13.72
C GLN A 118 -4.07 -11.56 13.72
N GLU A 119 -4.00 -10.23 13.75
CA GLU A 119 -5.17 -9.35 13.63
C GLU A 119 -5.40 -8.92 12.18
N SER A 120 -4.65 -9.48 11.21
CA SER A 120 -4.71 -8.98 9.85
C SER A 120 -6.09 -9.15 9.26
N SER A 121 -6.51 -8.08 8.71
CA SER A 121 -7.71 -7.99 7.95
C SER A 121 -7.61 -8.87 6.70
N LYS A 122 -8.66 -9.65 6.42
CA LYS A 122 -8.89 -10.28 5.11
C LYS A 122 -9.09 -9.23 4.00
N TYR A 123 -9.02 -7.94 4.34
CA TYR A 123 -9.34 -6.80 3.50
C TYR A 123 -8.05 -6.13 3.04
N TRP A 124 -7.42 -6.73 2.05
CA TRP A 124 -6.25 -6.18 1.40
C TRP A 124 -6.32 -6.39 -0.12
N GLY A 125 -5.62 -5.57 -0.84
CA GLY A 125 -5.52 -5.61 -2.28
C GLY A 125 -4.09 -5.47 -2.76
N ILE A 126 -3.90 -5.54 -4.08
CA ILE A 126 -2.61 -5.34 -4.73
C ILE A 126 -2.76 -4.30 -5.82
N MET A 127 -1.83 -3.35 -5.84
CA MET A 127 -1.61 -2.43 -6.93
C MET A 127 -0.24 -2.71 -7.56
N VAL A 128 -0.18 -2.66 -8.88
CA VAL A 128 1.06 -2.83 -9.63
C VAL A 128 1.35 -1.59 -10.47
N ALA A 129 2.64 -1.29 -10.63
CA ALA A 129 3.08 -0.25 -11.55
C ALA A 129 2.92 -0.74 -12.99
N VAL A 130 2.25 0.06 -13.82
CA VAL A 130 2.00 -0.23 -15.24
C VAL A 130 2.28 1.04 -16.05
N PRO A 131 2.93 0.96 -17.23
CA PRO A 131 3.05 2.11 -18.13
C PRO A 131 1.68 2.70 -18.49
N HIS A 132 1.57 4.01 -18.62
CA HIS A 132 0.30 4.71 -18.86
C HIS A 132 -0.51 4.18 -20.04
N MET A 133 0.16 3.67 -21.06
CA MET A 133 -0.48 3.20 -22.31
C MET A 133 -0.76 1.69 -22.33
N LYS A 134 -0.51 1.00 -21.21
CA LYS A 134 -0.72 -0.44 -21.11
C LYS A 134 -1.83 -0.80 -20.11
N GLU A 135 -2.53 -1.87 -20.41
CA GLU A 135 -3.43 -2.51 -19.45
C GLU A 135 -2.67 -3.55 -18.60
N PRO A 136 -3.13 -3.82 -17.36
CA PRO A 136 -2.48 -4.81 -16.49
C PRO A 136 -2.32 -6.19 -17.12
N LYS A 137 -3.25 -6.60 -17.99
CA LYS A 137 -3.20 -7.89 -18.68
C LYS A 137 -2.03 -7.96 -19.69
N ASP A 138 -1.81 -6.89 -20.42
CA ASP A 138 -0.73 -6.83 -21.41
C ASP A 138 0.62 -6.71 -20.69
N GLU A 139 0.68 -5.93 -19.64
CA GLU A 139 1.86 -5.79 -18.79
C GLU A 139 2.19 -7.11 -18.08
N PHE A 140 1.18 -7.91 -17.69
CA PHE A 140 1.39 -9.23 -17.14
C PHE A 140 2.03 -10.20 -18.12
N GLN A 141 1.63 -10.16 -19.40
CA GLN A 141 2.22 -11.01 -20.43
C GLN A 141 3.66 -10.61 -20.73
N ASN A 142 3.90 -9.33 -20.94
CA ASN A 142 5.21 -8.76 -21.29
C ASN A 142 5.55 -7.60 -20.33
N PRO A 143 6.12 -7.88 -19.14
CA PRO A 143 6.49 -6.84 -18.20
C PRO A 143 7.50 -5.87 -18.80
N THR A 144 7.24 -4.59 -18.63
CA THR A 144 8.12 -3.52 -19.07
C THR A 144 9.19 -3.28 -18.01
N PRO A 145 10.48 -3.27 -18.37
CA PRO A 145 11.54 -2.89 -17.44
C PRO A 145 11.28 -1.49 -16.84
N ILE A 146 11.45 -1.36 -15.53
CA ILE A 146 11.18 -0.09 -14.84
C ILE A 146 12.13 1.03 -15.31
N ASP A 147 13.30 0.68 -15.76
CA ASP A 147 14.34 1.57 -16.29
C ASP A 147 14.26 1.79 -17.81
N ASP A 148 13.17 1.32 -18.45
CA ASP A 148 12.96 1.59 -19.88
C ASP A 148 12.67 3.09 -20.10
N THR A 149 13.63 3.75 -20.74
CA THR A 149 13.58 5.20 -21.01
C THR A 149 12.52 5.60 -22.05
N ASN A 150 11.95 4.64 -22.77
CA ASN A 150 10.88 4.89 -23.73
C ASN A 150 9.51 5.04 -23.05
N VAL A 151 9.39 4.70 -21.79
CA VAL A 151 8.14 4.82 -21.02
C VAL A 151 7.95 6.26 -20.56
N MET A 152 6.98 6.95 -21.14
CA MET A 152 6.67 8.35 -20.82
C MET A 152 6.06 8.55 -19.42
N GLY A 153 5.58 7.50 -18.78
CA GLY A 153 5.03 7.57 -17.45
C GLY A 153 4.46 6.26 -16.95
N TRP A 154 4.33 6.17 -15.63
CA TRP A 154 3.84 5.00 -14.93
C TRP A 154 2.63 5.37 -14.07
N GLU A 155 1.72 4.43 -13.88
CA GLU A 155 0.59 4.55 -12.96
C GLU A 155 0.40 3.26 -12.16
N LEU A 156 -0.32 3.36 -11.03
CA LEU A 156 -0.69 2.19 -10.23
C LEU A 156 -2.08 1.70 -10.63
N LYS A 157 -2.14 0.47 -11.10
CA LYS A 157 -3.38 -0.24 -11.43
C LYS A 157 -3.70 -1.30 -10.36
N VAL A 158 -4.97 -1.42 -10.02
CA VAL A 158 -5.44 -2.45 -9.07
C VAL A 158 -5.57 -3.78 -9.80
N VAL A 159 -4.79 -4.78 -9.39
CA VAL A 159 -4.87 -6.17 -9.90
C VAL A 159 -5.61 -7.09 -8.94
N LYS A 160 -5.62 -6.76 -7.64
CA LYS A 160 -6.48 -7.39 -6.64
C LYS A 160 -7.21 -6.29 -5.89
N PRO A 161 -8.55 -6.19 -5.99
CA PRO A 161 -9.30 -5.17 -5.27
C PRO A 161 -9.30 -5.42 -3.76
N CYS A 162 -9.23 -4.35 -2.99
CA CYS A 162 -9.41 -4.40 -1.54
C CYS A 162 -10.88 -4.15 -1.20
N ARG A 163 -11.50 -5.07 -0.48
CA ARG A 163 -12.80 -4.81 0.16
C ARG A 163 -12.61 -3.90 1.35
N MET A 164 -13.61 -3.06 1.64
CA MET A 164 -13.59 -2.21 2.82
C MET A 164 -13.77 -3.05 4.08
N GLY A 165 -12.88 -2.87 5.03
CA GLY A 165 -12.92 -3.50 6.34
C GLY A 165 -13.14 -2.52 7.48
N LEU A 166 -12.82 -2.96 8.68
CA LEU A 166 -12.78 -2.12 9.86
C LEU A 166 -11.34 -1.70 10.14
N ARG A 167 -11.13 -0.41 10.45
CA ARG A 167 -9.83 0.06 10.93
C ARG A 167 -9.50 -0.55 12.29
N LYS A 168 -8.22 -0.75 12.55
CA LYS A 168 -7.75 -1.42 13.78
C LYS A 168 -7.56 -0.47 14.97
N ARG A 169 -7.68 0.83 14.75
CA ARG A 169 -7.51 1.87 15.76
C ARG A 169 -8.58 2.95 15.58
N SER A 170 -8.78 3.78 16.58
CA SER A 170 -9.71 4.89 16.49
C SER A 170 -9.26 5.93 15.43
N MET A 171 -10.21 6.72 14.95
CA MET A 171 -9.94 7.84 14.04
C MET A 171 -8.88 8.78 14.62
N THR A 172 -9.09 9.20 15.86
CA THR A 172 -8.20 10.15 16.55
C THR A 172 -6.79 9.61 16.68
N GLU A 173 -6.64 8.33 17.03
CA GLU A 173 -5.34 7.69 17.18
C GLU A 173 -4.59 7.64 15.84
N LEU A 174 -5.24 7.21 14.75
CA LEU A 174 -4.60 7.15 13.44
C LEU A 174 -4.24 8.54 12.91
N LEU A 175 -5.11 9.54 13.07
CA LEU A 175 -4.80 10.92 12.70
C LEU A 175 -3.62 11.47 13.50
N PHE A 176 -3.56 11.17 14.81
CA PHE A 176 -2.43 11.59 15.65
C PHE A 176 -1.13 10.91 15.23
N CYS A 177 -1.16 9.62 14.87
CA CYS A 177 0.00 8.92 14.33
C CYS A 177 0.49 9.55 13.02
N MET A 178 -0.43 9.90 12.12
CA MET A 178 -0.08 10.61 10.87
C MET A 178 0.56 11.98 11.14
N LEU A 179 -0.02 12.78 12.03
CA LEU A 179 0.51 14.12 12.41
C LEU A 179 1.92 14.03 13.02
N ARG A 180 2.17 13.00 13.82
CA ARG A 180 3.48 12.77 14.43
C ARG A 180 4.54 12.34 13.42
N SER A 181 4.16 11.57 12.41
CA SER A 181 5.07 11.06 11.37
C SER A 181 5.48 12.14 10.35
N GLY A 182 4.70 13.19 10.21
CA GLY A 182 5.00 14.32 9.32
C GLY A 182 6.02 15.34 9.86
N ARG A 183 6.76 15.00 10.91
CA ARG A 183 7.80 15.87 11.52
C ARG A 183 9.19 15.40 11.17
#